data_7179e116b93c93e15607645b64c4d7be
#
_entry.id   7179e116b93c93e15607645b64c4d7be
#
_cell.length_a   1.000
_cell.length_b   1.000
_cell.length_c   1.000
_cell.angle_alpha   90.00
_cell.angle_beta   90.00
_cell.angle_gamma   90.00
#
_symmetry.space_group_name_H-M   'P 1'
#
loop_
_entity.id
_entity.type
_entity.pdbx_description
1 polymer ?
#
loop_
_entity_poly.entity_id
_entity_poly.type
_entity_poly.pdbx_seq_one_letter_code
_entity_poly.pdbx_strand_id
1 'polypeptide(L)'
;VGCISAQEKDSPVAATPQCRLAFTPDPAEIVEVMRIHAGRELVAPVFSFGQGCEGDPLTNAELLRESIALYRAEGGRGTVDCNTNASRPAAVAALAEAGLTSLRVSLNSARPELYHKYYRPLDYSLDDVRRSIREARGRGVWVSLNLLFFPGVTDTEEELEALARLAGEDGVSMIQWRNLNIDPEWYFRLMNGGGGE
;
A
#
# COMPACT_ATOMS: atom_id res chain seq x y z
N VAL A 1 9.51 -8.15 5.27
CA VAL A 1 9.07 -7.05 4.41
C VAL A 1 9.94 -5.84 4.69
N GLY A 2 10.79 -5.52 3.72
CA GLY A 2 11.77 -4.47 3.91
C GLY A 2 11.22 -3.05 3.76
N CYS A 3 10.27 -2.63 4.57
CA CYS A 3 10.05 -1.20 4.71
C CYS A 3 11.21 -0.64 5.54
N ILE A 4 11.94 0.33 5.00
CA ILE A 4 13.07 0.99 5.66
C ILE A 4 12.67 1.60 7.00
N SER A 5 11.41 1.98 7.13
CA SER A 5 10.78 2.53 8.33
C SER A 5 10.32 1.47 9.34
N ALA A 6 10.30 0.19 8.97
CA ALA A 6 9.97 -0.90 9.89
C ALA A 6 11.20 -1.42 10.66
N GLN A 7 12.35 -0.76 10.52
CA GLN A 7 13.58 -1.17 11.19
C GLN A 7 13.53 -0.87 12.70
N GLU A 8 14.11 -1.78 13.45
CA GLU A 8 14.25 -1.59 14.91
C GLU A 8 15.14 -0.37 15.23
N LYS A 9 14.88 0.23 16.40
CA LYS A 9 15.53 1.45 16.85
C LYS A 9 17.08 1.37 16.85
N ASP A 10 17.61 0.16 16.97
CA ASP A 10 19.05 -0.12 17.06
C ASP A 10 19.63 -0.75 15.77
N SER A 11 18.88 -0.69 14.67
CA SER A 11 19.36 -1.16 13.38
C SER A 11 20.55 -0.32 12.91
N PRO A 12 21.66 -0.93 12.46
CA PRO A 12 22.80 -0.21 11.91
C PRO A 12 22.50 0.52 10.58
N VAL A 13 21.33 0.29 10.01
CA VAL A 13 20.84 0.92 8.79
C VAL A 13 19.92 2.06 9.20
N ALA A 14 20.03 3.21 8.61
CA ALA A 14 19.37 4.49 8.88
C ALA A 14 18.21 4.50 9.92
N ALA A 15 18.31 5.38 10.90
CA ALA A 15 17.28 5.61 11.91
C ALA A 15 15.91 5.89 11.27
N THR A 16 14.85 5.37 11.90
CA THR A 16 13.47 5.71 11.55
C THR A 16 13.27 7.22 11.57
N PRO A 17 12.74 7.84 10.51
CA PRO A 17 12.59 9.29 10.44
C PRO A 17 11.57 9.85 11.45
N GLN A 18 10.80 9.00 12.09
CA GLN A 18 9.81 9.37 13.12
C GLN A 18 9.68 8.27 14.16
N CYS A 19 9.34 8.67 15.40
CA CYS A 19 9.02 7.71 16.44
C CYS A 19 7.65 7.07 16.15
N ARG A 20 7.56 5.77 16.39
CA ARG A 20 6.27 5.06 16.36
C ARG A 20 5.41 5.49 17.54
N LEU A 21 4.10 5.42 17.36
CA LEU A 21 3.16 5.58 18.46
C LEU A 21 3.43 4.50 19.53
N ALA A 22 3.46 4.94 20.79
CA ALA A 22 3.66 4.04 21.92
C ALA A 22 2.38 3.29 22.34
N PHE A 23 1.27 3.58 21.67
CA PHE A 23 -0.05 3.00 21.92
C PHE A 23 -0.77 2.74 20.60
N THR A 24 -1.79 1.91 20.63
CA THR A 24 -2.72 1.72 19.52
C THR A 24 -3.95 2.60 19.80
N PRO A 25 -4.28 3.56 18.92
CA PRO A 25 -5.47 4.38 19.12
C PRO A 25 -6.74 3.52 18.99
N ASP A 26 -7.83 3.95 19.60
CA ASP A 26 -9.12 3.36 19.33
C ASP A 26 -9.83 3.99 18.12
N PRO A 27 -10.90 3.37 17.59
CA PRO A 27 -11.61 3.90 16.42
C PRO A 27 -12.18 5.31 16.65
N ALA A 28 -12.61 5.66 17.85
CA ALA A 28 -13.19 6.98 18.14
C ALA A 28 -12.13 8.08 18.11
N GLU A 29 -10.92 7.81 18.61
CA GLU A 29 -9.78 8.74 18.54
C GLU A 29 -9.38 9.01 17.10
N ILE A 30 -9.35 7.98 16.24
CA ILE A 30 -9.07 8.14 14.80
C ILE A 30 -10.15 9.00 14.15
N VAL A 31 -11.43 8.73 14.43
CA VAL A 31 -12.56 9.47 13.88
C VAL A 31 -12.56 10.92 14.36
N GLU A 32 -12.17 11.19 15.60
CA GLU A 32 -12.03 12.58 16.10
C GLU A 32 -11.02 13.37 15.27
N VAL A 33 -9.86 12.79 14.98
CA VAL A 33 -8.86 13.43 14.10
C VAL A 33 -9.43 13.66 12.69
N MET A 34 -10.16 12.68 12.14
CA MET A 34 -10.80 12.83 10.83
C MET A 34 -11.85 13.97 10.83
N ARG A 35 -12.66 14.09 11.87
CA ARG A 35 -13.64 15.19 12.02
C ARG A 35 -12.98 16.56 12.11
N ILE A 36 -11.91 16.68 12.90
CA ILE A 36 -11.17 17.95 13.05
C ILE A 36 -10.60 18.37 11.69
N HIS A 37 -10.04 17.45 10.94
CA HIS A 37 -9.52 17.72 9.60
C HIS A 37 -10.65 18.10 8.65
N ALA A 38 -11.72 17.32 8.59
CA ALA A 38 -12.88 17.59 7.73
C ALA A 38 -13.54 18.95 8.01
N GLY A 39 -13.57 19.38 9.28
CA GLY A 39 -14.14 20.67 9.67
C GLY A 39 -13.30 21.89 9.29
N ARG A 40 -12.04 21.68 8.87
CA ARG A 40 -11.12 22.74 8.45
C ARG A 40 -10.98 22.88 6.94
N GLU A 41 -11.39 21.85 6.20
CA GLU A 41 -11.22 21.81 4.76
C GLU A 41 -12.40 22.47 4.04
N LEU A 42 -12.08 23.37 3.11
CA LEU A 42 -13.05 24.02 2.23
C LEU A 42 -13.43 23.14 1.03
N VAL A 43 -12.62 22.13 0.74
CA VAL A 43 -12.81 21.16 -0.33
C VAL A 43 -12.96 19.77 0.32
N ALA A 44 -13.38 18.78 -0.42
CA ALA A 44 -13.54 17.42 0.10
C ALA A 44 -12.23 16.91 0.75
N PRO A 45 -12.25 16.53 2.03
CA PRO A 45 -11.04 16.09 2.73
C PRO A 45 -10.51 14.77 2.19
N VAL A 46 -9.19 14.56 2.34
CA VAL A 46 -8.53 13.30 2.00
C VAL A 46 -7.86 12.76 3.26
N PHE A 47 -8.20 11.54 3.60
CA PHE A 47 -7.58 10.79 4.70
C PHE A 47 -6.79 9.63 4.12
N SER A 48 -5.54 9.48 4.49
CA SER A 48 -4.70 8.41 3.95
C SER A 48 -4.04 7.61 5.08
N PHE A 49 -4.38 6.33 5.15
CA PHE A 49 -3.74 5.37 6.02
C PHE A 49 -2.51 4.76 5.34
N GLY A 50 -1.46 4.46 6.10
CA GLY A 50 -0.23 3.84 5.58
C GLY A 50 0.79 4.81 5.01
N GLN A 51 0.68 6.11 5.29
CA GLN A 51 1.69 7.12 4.89
C GLN A 51 2.76 7.33 5.97
N GLY A 52 2.50 6.93 7.19
CA GLY A 52 3.30 7.24 8.37
C GLY A 52 4.51 6.33 8.60
N CYS A 53 4.84 5.43 7.70
CA CYS A 53 5.98 4.51 7.86
C CYS A 53 5.94 3.62 9.12
N GLU A 54 4.75 3.31 9.60
CA GLU A 54 4.50 2.49 10.80
C GLU A 54 4.31 0.99 10.48
N GLY A 55 4.60 0.58 9.27
CA GLY A 55 4.32 -0.73 8.73
C GLY A 55 3.13 -0.72 7.77
N ASP A 56 2.71 -1.91 7.33
CA ASP A 56 1.57 -2.00 6.42
C ASP A 56 0.25 -1.87 7.20
N PRO A 57 -0.67 -0.97 6.80
CA PRO A 57 -1.93 -0.73 7.52
C PRO A 57 -2.84 -1.97 7.59
N LEU A 58 -2.71 -2.94 6.68
CA LEU A 58 -3.48 -4.18 6.76
C LEU A 58 -3.10 -5.07 7.95
N THR A 59 -2.02 -4.76 8.67
CA THR A 59 -1.72 -5.42 9.96
C THR A 59 -2.74 -5.04 11.04
N ASN A 60 -3.35 -3.86 10.91
CA ASN A 60 -4.39 -3.33 11.78
C ASN A 60 -5.73 -3.14 11.04
N ALA A 61 -6.04 -4.04 10.10
CA ALA A 61 -7.17 -3.89 9.19
C ALA A 61 -8.51 -3.74 9.92
N GLU A 62 -8.71 -4.41 11.06
CA GLU A 62 -9.95 -4.34 11.83
C GLU A 62 -10.13 -2.94 12.45
N LEU A 63 -9.09 -2.39 13.05
CA LEU A 63 -9.11 -1.01 13.57
C LEU A 63 -9.47 0.00 12.46
N LEU A 64 -8.86 -0.15 11.28
CA LEU A 64 -9.15 0.72 10.14
C LEU A 64 -10.60 0.56 9.69
N ARG A 65 -11.08 -0.68 9.58
CA ARG A 65 -12.46 -1.00 9.19
C ARG A 65 -13.47 -0.33 10.12
N GLU A 66 -13.28 -0.48 11.43
CA GLU A 66 -14.16 0.12 12.44
C GLU A 66 -14.13 1.65 12.38
N SER A 67 -12.94 2.24 12.26
CA SER A 67 -12.78 3.70 12.17
C SER A 67 -13.46 4.25 10.91
N ILE A 68 -13.28 3.61 9.75
CA ILE A 68 -13.91 4.03 8.49
C ILE A 68 -15.43 3.90 8.60
N ALA A 69 -15.93 2.77 9.10
CA ALA A 69 -17.35 2.53 9.26
C ALA A 69 -17.99 3.56 10.19
N LEU A 70 -17.36 3.83 11.34
CA LEU A 70 -17.84 4.83 12.30
C LEU A 70 -17.88 6.23 11.67
N TYR A 71 -16.80 6.65 10.99
CA TYR A 71 -16.75 7.94 10.31
C TYR A 71 -17.86 8.08 9.25
N ARG A 72 -18.10 7.03 8.46
CA ARG A 72 -19.15 7.03 7.42
C ARG A 72 -20.56 7.02 8.03
N ALA A 73 -20.78 6.27 9.10
CA ALA A 73 -22.06 6.24 9.83
C ALA A 73 -22.48 7.61 10.38
N GLU A 74 -21.51 8.45 10.70
CA GLU A 74 -21.73 9.83 11.15
C GLU A 74 -21.93 10.83 9.99
N GLY A 75 -22.01 10.35 8.74
CA GLY A 75 -22.15 11.20 7.56
C GLY A 75 -20.82 11.77 7.06
N GLY A 76 -19.70 11.26 7.51
CA GLY A 76 -18.35 11.67 7.10
C GLY A 76 -18.14 11.56 5.60
N ARG A 77 -17.64 12.61 4.97
CA ARG A 77 -17.41 12.74 3.52
C ARG A 77 -15.93 12.76 3.19
N GLY A 78 -15.63 12.75 1.89
CA GLY A 78 -14.27 12.85 1.38
C GLY A 78 -13.67 11.50 1.01
N THR A 79 -12.43 11.55 0.55
CA THR A 79 -11.68 10.37 0.13
C THR A 79 -11.02 9.73 1.35
N VAL A 80 -11.27 8.45 1.53
CA VAL A 80 -10.51 7.62 2.47
C VAL A 80 -9.63 6.69 1.64
N ASP A 81 -8.33 6.84 1.79
CA ASP A 81 -7.29 6.15 1.05
C ASP A 81 -6.52 5.20 1.96
N CYS A 82 -6.08 4.07 1.42
CA CYS A 82 -5.19 3.14 2.08
C CYS A 82 -3.98 2.83 1.18
N ASN A 83 -2.78 3.18 1.65
CA ASN A 83 -1.53 2.86 0.97
C ASN A 83 -0.93 1.58 1.59
N THR A 84 -0.89 0.50 0.82
CA THR A 84 -0.60 -0.84 1.33
C THR A 84 0.07 -1.71 0.27
N ASN A 85 0.67 -2.82 0.69
CA ASN A 85 1.09 -3.89 -0.22
C ASN A 85 -0.08 -4.75 -0.74
N ALA A 86 -1.29 -4.51 -0.24
CA ALA A 86 -2.52 -5.21 -0.63
C ALA A 86 -2.46 -6.74 -0.49
N SER A 87 -1.68 -7.26 0.47
CA SER A 87 -1.42 -8.70 0.64
C SER A 87 -2.60 -9.50 1.17
N ARG A 88 -3.69 -8.85 1.63
CA ARG A 88 -4.82 -9.49 2.32
C ARG A 88 -6.15 -9.17 1.63
N PRO A 89 -6.59 -9.95 0.64
CA PRO A 89 -7.80 -9.66 -0.14
C PRO A 89 -9.07 -9.51 0.70
N ALA A 90 -9.25 -10.36 1.70
CA ALA A 90 -10.42 -10.27 2.58
C ALA A 90 -10.44 -8.98 3.41
N ALA A 91 -9.26 -8.52 3.87
CA ALA A 91 -9.17 -7.25 4.60
C ALA A 91 -9.46 -6.06 3.69
N VAL A 92 -8.95 -6.06 2.45
CA VAL A 92 -9.24 -5.02 1.45
C VAL A 92 -10.74 -4.97 1.13
N ALA A 93 -11.38 -6.13 0.94
CA ALA A 93 -12.82 -6.21 0.73
C ALA A 93 -13.61 -5.60 1.91
N ALA A 94 -13.24 -5.95 3.15
CA ALA A 94 -13.88 -5.42 4.35
C ALA A 94 -13.68 -3.90 4.51
N LEU A 95 -12.51 -3.37 4.18
CA LEU A 95 -12.26 -1.92 4.17
C LEU A 95 -13.13 -1.21 3.11
N ALA A 96 -13.27 -1.80 1.92
CA ALA A 96 -14.11 -1.25 0.86
C ALA A 96 -15.59 -1.22 1.28
N GLU A 97 -16.09 -2.28 1.91
CA GLU A 97 -17.45 -2.36 2.46
C GLU A 97 -17.68 -1.33 3.59
N ALA A 98 -16.65 -1.04 4.39
CA ALA A 98 -16.71 -0.02 5.42
C ALA A 98 -16.72 1.42 4.87
N GLY A 99 -16.39 1.64 3.57
CA GLY A 99 -16.42 2.95 2.93
C GLY A 99 -15.04 3.52 2.54
N LEU A 100 -14.03 2.65 2.39
CA LEU A 100 -12.79 3.02 1.70
C LEU A 100 -13.11 3.40 0.25
N THR A 101 -12.54 4.49 -0.24
CA THR A 101 -12.81 5.01 -1.59
C THR A 101 -11.60 4.99 -2.51
N SER A 102 -10.40 4.88 -1.96
CA SER A 102 -9.15 4.82 -2.69
C SER A 102 -8.23 3.76 -2.10
N LEU A 103 -7.61 2.98 -2.96
CA LEU A 103 -6.58 1.99 -2.60
C LEU A 103 -5.32 2.27 -3.41
N ARG A 104 -4.22 2.46 -2.72
CA ARG A 104 -2.92 2.67 -3.34
C ARG A 104 -2.03 1.48 -3.06
N VAL A 105 -1.74 0.71 -4.11
CA VAL A 105 -1.01 -0.56 -4.02
C VAL A 105 0.45 -0.33 -4.33
N SER A 106 1.33 -0.64 -3.39
CA SER A 106 2.78 -0.59 -3.60
C SER A 106 3.25 -1.82 -4.38
N LEU A 107 3.91 -1.60 -5.50
CA LEU A 107 4.39 -2.64 -6.40
C LEU A 107 5.79 -2.29 -6.91
N ASN A 108 6.69 -3.28 -6.95
CA ASN A 108 8.00 -3.13 -7.59
C ASN A 108 8.03 -3.72 -9.00
N SER A 109 7.21 -4.71 -9.27
CA SER A 109 7.14 -5.41 -10.56
C SER A 109 5.81 -6.15 -10.68
N ALA A 110 5.28 -6.22 -11.90
CA ALA A 110 4.12 -7.04 -12.25
C ALA A 110 4.49 -8.49 -12.60
N ARG A 111 5.78 -8.81 -12.60
CA ARG A 111 6.32 -10.15 -12.84
C ARG A 111 6.47 -10.89 -11.50
N PRO A 112 5.83 -12.08 -11.33
CA PRO A 112 5.81 -12.79 -10.04
C PRO A 112 7.21 -13.07 -9.48
N GLU A 113 8.16 -13.42 -10.32
CA GLU A 113 9.52 -13.73 -9.91
C GLU A 113 10.27 -12.51 -9.34
N LEU A 114 10.11 -11.32 -9.95
CA LEU A 114 10.73 -10.08 -9.47
C LEU A 114 10.01 -9.54 -8.24
N TYR A 115 8.68 -9.64 -8.21
CA TYR A 115 7.89 -9.35 -7.02
C TYR A 115 8.35 -10.17 -5.82
N HIS A 116 8.50 -11.47 -6.01
CA HIS A 116 8.91 -12.39 -4.96
C HIS A 116 10.32 -12.11 -4.44
N LYS A 117 11.27 -11.80 -5.33
CA LYS A 117 12.63 -11.42 -4.95
C LYS A 117 12.66 -10.16 -4.06
N TYR A 118 11.81 -9.18 -4.36
CA TYR A 118 11.78 -7.91 -3.62
C TYR A 118 11.03 -8.01 -2.30
N TYR A 119 9.76 -8.44 -2.34
CA TYR A 119 8.89 -8.47 -1.17
C TYR A 119 9.14 -9.68 -0.26
N ARG A 120 9.66 -10.79 -0.79
CA ARG A 120 9.89 -12.04 -0.06
C ARG A 120 8.68 -12.45 0.77
N PRO A 121 7.50 -12.56 0.16
CA PRO A 121 6.28 -12.87 0.88
C PRO A 121 6.36 -14.26 1.53
N LEU A 122 5.81 -14.40 2.74
CA LEU A 122 5.81 -15.66 3.47
C LEU A 122 4.49 -16.42 3.29
N ASP A 123 3.36 -15.72 3.32
CA ASP A 123 2.01 -16.27 3.40
C ASP A 123 1.05 -15.67 2.35
N TYR A 124 1.58 -14.96 1.36
CA TYR A 124 0.82 -14.38 0.25
C TYR A 124 1.65 -14.36 -1.03
N SER A 125 1.03 -14.04 -2.14
CA SER A 125 1.66 -13.95 -3.46
C SER A 125 1.23 -12.69 -4.22
N LEU A 126 1.79 -12.46 -5.39
CA LEU A 126 1.31 -11.42 -6.31
C LEU A 126 -0.15 -11.65 -6.72
N ASP A 127 -0.59 -12.92 -6.81
CA ASP A 127 -1.99 -13.24 -7.13
C ASP A 127 -2.96 -12.79 -6.04
N ASP A 128 -2.54 -12.80 -4.77
CA ASP A 128 -3.32 -12.23 -3.67
C ASP A 128 -3.43 -10.71 -3.79
N VAL A 129 -2.36 -10.03 -4.18
CA VAL A 129 -2.37 -8.59 -4.46
C VAL A 129 -3.32 -8.27 -5.61
N ARG A 130 -3.26 -9.02 -6.71
CA ARG A 130 -4.17 -8.89 -7.84
C ARG A 130 -5.63 -9.14 -7.44
N ARG A 131 -5.87 -10.14 -6.60
CA ARG A 131 -7.20 -10.40 -6.03
C ARG A 131 -7.69 -9.23 -5.19
N SER A 132 -6.84 -8.63 -4.36
CA SER A 132 -7.16 -7.42 -3.59
C SER A 132 -7.58 -6.25 -4.48
N ILE A 133 -6.88 -6.05 -5.60
CA ILE A 133 -7.23 -5.01 -6.59
C ILE A 133 -8.63 -5.28 -7.15
N ARG A 134 -8.92 -6.51 -7.58
CA ARG A 134 -10.25 -6.88 -8.11
C ARG A 134 -11.36 -6.73 -7.07
N GLU A 135 -11.11 -7.13 -5.81
CA GLU A 135 -12.06 -6.97 -4.70
C GLU A 135 -12.40 -5.49 -4.45
N ALA A 136 -11.38 -4.62 -4.45
CA ALA A 136 -11.57 -3.18 -4.30
C ALA A 136 -12.34 -2.59 -5.49
N ARG A 137 -11.94 -2.94 -6.72
CA ARG A 137 -12.59 -2.46 -7.95
C ARG A 137 -14.04 -2.90 -8.05
N GLY A 138 -14.34 -4.15 -7.72
CA GLY A 138 -15.70 -4.69 -7.72
C GLY A 138 -16.65 -3.96 -6.75
N ARG A 139 -16.10 -3.25 -5.76
CA ARG A 139 -16.83 -2.41 -4.79
C ARG A 139 -16.75 -0.91 -5.09
N GLY A 140 -16.27 -0.52 -6.27
CA GLY A 140 -16.22 0.87 -6.70
C GLY A 140 -15.07 1.69 -6.14
N VAL A 141 -14.08 1.06 -5.50
CA VAL A 141 -12.89 1.74 -4.98
C VAL A 141 -11.99 2.15 -6.14
N TRP A 142 -11.47 3.39 -6.12
CA TRP A 142 -10.43 3.84 -7.03
C TRP A 142 -9.12 3.13 -6.69
N VAL A 143 -8.52 2.42 -7.64
CA VAL A 143 -7.25 1.72 -7.40
C VAL A 143 -6.12 2.35 -8.19
N SER A 144 -5.05 2.71 -7.50
CA SER A 144 -3.80 3.15 -8.10
C SER A 144 -2.63 2.25 -7.72
N LEU A 145 -1.70 2.04 -8.66
CA LEU A 145 -0.41 1.43 -8.37
C LEU A 145 0.60 2.51 -8.02
N ASN A 146 1.31 2.32 -6.90
CA ASN A 146 2.51 3.04 -6.55
C ASN A 146 3.70 2.19 -7.02
N LEU A 147 4.05 2.32 -8.31
CA LEU A 147 5.06 1.50 -8.95
C LEU A 147 6.47 2.03 -8.62
N LEU A 148 7.26 1.18 -7.99
CA LEU A 148 8.65 1.48 -7.63
C LEU A 148 9.53 1.29 -8.87
N PHE A 149 9.74 2.37 -9.61
CA PHE A 149 10.49 2.35 -10.86
C PHE A 149 11.98 2.24 -10.62
N PHE A 150 12.62 1.33 -11.36
CA PHE A 150 14.06 1.17 -11.38
C PHE A 150 14.54 0.89 -12.82
N PRO A 151 15.34 1.79 -13.43
CA PRO A 151 15.85 1.62 -14.79
C PRO A 151 16.62 0.31 -14.98
N GLY A 152 16.40 -0.36 -16.10
CA GLY A 152 16.99 -1.67 -16.42
C GLY A 152 16.29 -2.86 -15.75
N VAL A 153 15.23 -2.63 -14.95
CA VAL A 153 14.40 -3.69 -14.35
C VAL A 153 12.93 -3.48 -14.71
N THR A 154 12.40 -2.27 -14.48
CA THR A 154 10.97 -1.97 -14.64
C THR A 154 10.64 -1.27 -15.96
N ASP A 155 11.62 -1.03 -16.82
CA ASP A 155 11.49 -0.47 -18.15
C ASP A 155 11.80 -1.48 -19.28
N THR A 156 11.82 -2.76 -18.93
CA THR A 156 11.95 -3.84 -19.93
C THR A 156 10.61 -4.11 -20.61
N GLU A 157 10.65 -4.63 -21.83
CA GLU A 157 9.45 -4.94 -22.61
C GLU A 157 8.55 -5.95 -21.86
N GLU A 158 9.16 -7.00 -21.27
CA GLU A 158 8.45 -8.02 -20.51
C GLU A 158 7.75 -7.44 -19.27
N GLU A 159 8.39 -6.47 -18.59
CA GLU A 159 7.78 -5.81 -17.45
C GLU A 159 6.60 -4.92 -17.87
N LEU A 160 6.77 -4.15 -18.94
CA LEU A 160 5.72 -3.29 -19.49
C LEU A 160 4.50 -4.09 -19.94
N GLU A 161 4.71 -5.23 -20.61
CA GLU A 161 3.62 -6.13 -21.00
C GLU A 161 2.93 -6.76 -19.79
N ALA A 162 3.69 -7.21 -18.80
CA ALA A 162 3.12 -7.76 -17.56
C ALA A 162 2.31 -6.71 -16.80
N LEU A 163 2.82 -5.48 -16.72
CA LEU A 163 2.15 -4.36 -16.08
C LEU A 163 0.86 -3.96 -16.81
N ALA A 164 0.90 -3.91 -18.14
CA ALA A 164 -0.26 -3.61 -18.97
C ALA A 164 -1.37 -4.68 -18.79
N ARG A 165 -0.99 -5.96 -18.78
CA ARG A 165 -1.93 -7.05 -18.49
C ARG A 165 -2.54 -6.93 -17.10
N LEU A 166 -1.72 -6.77 -16.06
CA LEU A 166 -2.21 -6.60 -14.68
C LEU A 166 -3.17 -5.41 -14.59
N ALA A 167 -2.79 -4.26 -15.14
CA ALA A 167 -3.60 -3.06 -15.07
C ALA A 167 -4.94 -3.20 -15.80
N GLY A 168 -4.94 -3.82 -16.98
CA GLY A 168 -6.14 -4.03 -17.79
C GLY A 168 -7.08 -5.09 -17.20
N GLU A 169 -6.54 -6.24 -16.80
CA GLU A 169 -7.34 -7.37 -16.29
C GLU A 169 -7.90 -7.11 -14.89
N ASP A 170 -7.12 -6.47 -14.01
CA ASP A 170 -7.53 -6.23 -12.62
C ASP A 170 -8.21 -4.86 -12.43
N GLY A 171 -8.25 -4.02 -13.49
CA GLY A 171 -9.00 -2.77 -13.50
C GLY A 171 -8.32 -1.63 -12.74
N VAL A 172 -7.00 -1.52 -12.81
CA VAL A 172 -6.24 -0.43 -12.21
C VAL A 172 -6.62 0.90 -12.88
N SER A 173 -6.89 1.92 -12.07
CA SER A 173 -7.33 3.24 -12.54
C SER A 173 -6.17 4.17 -12.88
N MET A 174 -5.02 4.00 -12.23
CA MET A 174 -3.85 4.85 -12.40
C MET A 174 -2.57 4.11 -12.01
N ILE A 175 -1.49 4.40 -12.71
CA ILE A 175 -0.14 3.96 -12.33
C ILE A 175 0.68 5.21 -12.02
N GLN A 176 1.17 5.32 -10.79
CA GLN A 176 2.10 6.34 -10.37
C GLN A 176 3.51 5.76 -10.32
N TRP A 177 4.38 6.28 -11.16
CA TRP A 177 5.79 5.93 -11.18
C TRP A 177 6.53 6.64 -10.06
N ARG A 178 7.27 5.89 -9.27
CA ARG A 178 8.08 6.39 -8.16
C ARG A 178 9.50 5.86 -8.28
N ASN A 179 10.48 6.73 -8.21
CA ASN A 179 11.86 6.28 -8.13
C ASN A 179 12.06 5.40 -6.89
N LEU A 180 12.62 4.22 -7.10
CA LEU A 180 13.00 3.34 -6.01
C LEU A 180 14.32 3.83 -5.42
N ASN A 181 14.26 4.39 -4.22
CA ASN A 181 15.44 4.81 -3.48
C ASN A 181 16.07 3.60 -2.77
N ILE A 182 17.01 2.95 -3.43
CA ILE A 182 17.70 1.77 -2.94
C ILE A 182 19.13 1.78 -3.50
N ASP A 183 20.03 1.03 -2.88
CA ASP A 183 21.36 0.79 -3.45
C ASP A 183 21.20 0.11 -4.83
N PRO A 184 21.65 0.76 -5.93
CA PRO A 184 21.40 0.25 -7.27
C PRO A 184 22.16 -1.04 -7.56
N GLU A 185 23.38 -1.19 -7.08
CA GLU A 185 24.19 -2.38 -7.31
C GLU A 185 23.61 -3.59 -6.59
N TRP A 186 23.17 -3.38 -5.35
CA TRP A 186 22.50 -4.41 -4.58
C TRP A 186 21.18 -4.83 -5.24
N TYR A 187 20.38 -3.87 -5.68
CA TYR A 187 19.09 -4.14 -6.34
C TYR A 187 19.27 -4.90 -7.66
N PHE A 188 20.24 -4.48 -8.48
CA PHE A 188 20.57 -5.19 -9.73
C PHE A 188 21.01 -6.65 -9.46
N ARG A 189 21.90 -6.86 -8.50
CA ARG A 189 22.30 -8.22 -8.12
C ARG A 189 21.11 -9.07 -7.69
N LEU A 190 20.22 -8.50 -6.87
CA LEU A 190 19.02 -9.20 -6.40
C LEU A 190 18.08 -9.58 -7.55
N MET A 191 17.82 -8.65 -8.46
CA MET A 191 16.86 -8.86 -9.55
C MET A 191 17.41 -9.78 -10.65
N ASN A 192 18.70 -9.69 -10.99
CA ASN A 192 19.33 -10.47 -12.06
C ASN A 192 19.86 -11.85 -11.65
N GLY A 193 19.53 -12.32 -10.46
CA GLY A 193 19.82 -13.68 -10.04
C GLY A 193 21.16 -13.88 -9.30
N GLY A 194 21.81 -12.81 -8.89
CA GLY A 194 22.99 -12.86 -8.00
C GLY A 194 22.57 -13.00 -6.52
N GLY A 195 21.71 -13.93 -6.21
CA GLY A 195 21.37 -14.32 -4.85
C GLY A 195 22.33 -15.40 -4.38
N GLY A 196 23.52 -15.01 -3.98
CA GLY A 196 24.51 -15.88 -3.35
C GLY A 196 25.21 -15.09 -2.26
N GLU A 197 24.98 -15.57 -1.00
CA GLU A 197 25.64 -15.29 0.25
C GLU A 197 25.18 -14.04 1.01
#